data_2ad1fb04513c0e8eb3d8a84a2cd55485
#
_entry.id   2ad1fb04513c0e8eb3d8a84a2cd55485
#
_cell.length_a   1.000
_cell.length_b   1.000
_cell.length_c   1.000
_cell.angle_alpha   90.00
_cell.angle_beta   90.00
_cell.angle_gamma   90.00
#
_symmetry.space_group_name_H-M   'P 1'
#
loop_
_entity.id
_entity.type
_entity.pdbx_description
1 polymer ?
#
loop_
_entity_poly.entity_id
_entity_poly.type
_entity_poly.pdbx_seq_one_letter_code
_entity_poly.pdbx_strand_id
1 'polypeptide(L)'
;EVGVFSTEIKLTSNHQKVNTTMEYEHITHSFEPIYNEDSEILILGTLPSVKSRENNFYYGHKQNRFWKLLAKLCEEETPQTVEEKTAMLLRHHIAIWDVIQSCDIKGSSDSSIKNVTPTDLKQILDHCQIRQIYANGNKAGALYKKYQQPLTERDILVLPSTSPANAAYSLEKLTALWRAALPSPL
;
A
#
# COMPACT_ATOMS: atom_id res chain seq x y z
N GLU A 1 70.73 34.38 -1.97
CA GLU A 1 69.94 33.37 -2.69
C GLU A 1 69.07 32.61 -1.66
N VAL A 2 67.79 32.87 -1.73
CA VAL A 2 66.82 32.26 -0.80
C VAL A 2 65.99 31.24 -1.62
N GLY A 3 66.26 29.97 -1.37
CA GLY A 3 65.49 28.86 -1.98
C GLY A 3 64.12 28.70 -1.29
N VAL A 4 63.04 28.87 -2.10
CA VAL A 4 61.68 28.60 -1.62
C VAL A 4 61.36 27.16 -1.97
N PHE A 5 61.21 26.32 -0.92
CA PHE A 5 60.65 24.98 -1.08
C PHE A 5 59.15 25.05 -1.02
N SER A 6 58.50 24.78 -2.17
CA SER A 6 57.07 24.62 -2.28
C SER A 6 56.68 23.19 -1.93
N THR A 7 55.97 23.00 -0.81
CA THR A 7 55.48 21.71 -0.37
C THR A 7 54.07 21.52 -0.94
N GLU A 8 53.91 20.71 -1.99
CA GLU A 8 52.60 20.28 -2.47
C GLU A 8 51.97 19.32 -1.50
N ILE A 9 50.87 19.73 -0.88
CA ILE A 9 50.00 18.85 -0.07
C ILE A 9 49.06 18.16 -1.04
N LYS A 10 49.30 16.86 -1.30
CA LYS A 10 48.33 15.99 -1.98
C LYS A 10 47.19 15.68 -1.02
N LEU A 11 46.05 16.33 -1.24
CA LEU A 11 44.78 15.93 -0.64
C LEU A 11 44.30 14.62 -1.30
N THR A 12 44.51 13.49 -0.62
CA THR A 12 43.85 12.24 -0.97
C THR A 12 42.40 12.30 -0.47
N SER A 13 41.45 12.52 -1.37
CA SER A 13 40.05 12.41 -1.06
C SER A 13 39.68 10.93 -0.86
N ASN A 14 39.66 10.50 0.38
CA ASN A 14 39.05 9.22 0.76
C ASN A 14 37.52 9.35 0.62
N HIS A 15 36.99 8.97 -0.52
CA HIS A 15 35.57 8.68 -0.66
C HIS A 15 35.29 7.34 0.05
N GLN A 16 35.09 7.38 1.36
CA GLN A 16 34.41 6.29 2.04
C GLN A 16 32.98 6.24 1.50
N LYS A 17 32.72 5.25 0.64
CA LYS A 17 31.35 4.81 0.37
C LYS A 17 30.80 4.31 1.70
N VAL A 18 29.96 5.12 2.34
CA VAL A 18 29.14 4.68 3.48
C VAL A 18 28.17 3.67 2.90
N ASN A 19 28.50 2.38 3.02
CA ASN A 19 27.57 1.30 2.77
C ASN A 19 26.54 1.34 3.89
N THR A 20 25.50 2.12 3.71
CA THR A 20 24.33 2.10 4.60
C THR A 20 23.59 0.80 4.30
N THR A 21 23.96 -0.28 4.95
CA THR A 21 23.14 -1.50 4.99
C THR A 21 21.84 -1.10 5.68
N MET A 22 20.76 -1.02 4.89
CA MET A 22 19.42 -0.79 5.47
C MET A 22 19.14 -1.91 6.48
N GLU A 23 18.98 -1.52 7.75
CA GLU A 23 18.61 -2.44 8.81
C GLU A 23 17.11 -2.76 8.73
N TYR A 24 16.71 -3.87 9.36
CA TYR A 24 15.31 -4.19 9.52
C TYR A 24 14.67 -3.26 10.54
N GLU A 25 13.51 -2.73 10.20
CA GLU A 25 12.64 -1.96 11.06
C GLU A 25 11.37 -2.75 11.34
N HIS A 26 10.94 -2.79 12.61
CA HIS A 26 9.64 -3.35 12.97
C HIS A 26 8.56 -2.30 12.75
N ILE A 27 7.56 -2.63 11.93
CA ILE A 27 6.46 -1.74 11.59
C ILE A 27 5.15 -2.34 12.07
N THR A 28 4.33 -1.49 12.69
CA THR A 28 2.95 -1.82 13.08
C THR A 28 1.97 -0.91 12.34
N HIS A 29 0.87 -1.48 11.88
CA HIS A 29 -0.23 -0.73 11.27
C HIS A 29 -0.83 0.24 12.28
N SER A 30 -0.88 1.53 11.96
CA SER A 30 -1.16 2.61 12.93
C SER A 30 -2.55 3.23 12.81
N PHE A 31 -3.38 2.79 11.86
CA PHE A 31 -4.73 3.33 11.65
C PHE A 31 -5.72 2.23 11.33
N GLU A 32 -6.99 2.52 11.60
CA GLU A 32 -8.08 1.57 11.55
C GLU A 32 -8.55 1.27 10.12
N PRO A 33 -9.20 0.10 9.88
CA PRO A 33 -9.89 -0.16 8.62
C PRO A 33 -11.05 0.82 8.41
N ILE A 34 -11.42 1.03 7.15
CA ILE A 34 -12.62 1.78 6.81
C ILE A 34 -13.67 0.81 6.32
N TYR A 35 -14.81 0.77 7.00
CA TYR A 35 -15.97 -0.04 6.65
C TYR A 35 -17.20 0.43 7.42
N ASN A 36 -18.37 0.01 7.02
CA ASN A 36 -19.62 0.08 7.77
C ASN A 36 -20.44 -1.20 7.52
N GLU A 37 -21.62 -1.27 8.13
CA GLU A 37 -22.52 -2.42 8.00
C GLU A 37 -22.98 -2.70 6.56
N ASP A 38 -23.00 -1.67 5.70
CA ASP A 38 -23.38 -1.75 4.29
C ASP A 38 -22.21 -2.09 3.36
N SER A 39 -21.00 -2.29 3.87
CA SER A 39 -19.85 -2.63 3.03
C SER A 39 -20.02 -4.02 2.41
N GLU A 40 -19.85 -4.11 1.09
CA GLU A 40 -20.06 -5.34 0.31
C GLU A 40 -18.79 -5.88 -0.34
N ILE A 41 -17.79 -5.03 -0.57
CA ILE A 41 -16.49 -5.45 -1.08
C ILE A 41 -15.38 -4.98 -0.14
N LEU A 42 -14.31 -5.78 -0.06
CA LEU A 42 -13.13 -5.45 0.74
C LEU A 42 -11.90 -5.41 -0.16
N ILE A 43 -11.23 -4.28 -0.19
CA ILE A 43 -9.96 -4.11 -0.93
C ILE A 43 -8.82 -4.08 0.08
N LEU A 44 -7.86 -5.00 -0.09
CA LEU A 44 -6.71 -5.14 0.80
C LEU A 44 -5.43 -4.71 0.10
N GLY A 45 -4.68 -3.81 0.75
CA GLY A 45 -3.28 -3.57 0.45
C GLY A 45 -2.36 -4.50 1.23
N THR A 46 -1.07 -4.30 1.09
CA THR A 46 -0.04 -5.09 1.80
C THR A 46 0.19 -4.54 3.20
N LEU A 47 0.69 -3.32 3.26
CA LEU A 47 1.12 -2.58 4.45
C LEU A 47 1.14 -1.09 4.09
N PRO A 48 0.80 -0.19 5.02
CA PRO A 48 0.88 1.24 4.74
C PRO A 48 2.29 1.66 4.34
N SER A 49 2.41 2.40 3.25
CA SER A 49 3.67 3.03 2.85
C SER A 49 4.16 4.02 3.90
N VAL A 50 5.42 4.45 3.82
CA VAL A 50 5.96 5.51 4.70
C VAL A 50 5.05 6.73 4.69
N LYS A 51 4.61 7.19 3.51
CA LYS A 51 3.71 8.34 3.38
C LYS A 51 2.32 8.09 3.96
N SER A 52 1.79 6.87 3.85
CA SER A 52 0.52 6.51 4.48
C SER A 52 0.62 6.53 6.00
N ARG A 53 1.75 6.04 6.56
CA ARG A 53 2.00 6.10 8.01
C ARG A 53 2.17 7.53 8.52
N GLU A 54 2.90 8.39 7.79
CA GLU A 54 3.05 9.82 8.12
C GLU A 54 1.70 10.55 8.14
N ASN A 55 0.81 10.22 7.21
CA ASN A 55 -0.50 10.85 7.06
C ASN A 55 -1.61 10.13 7.85
N ASN A 56 -1.32 9.00 8.49
CA ASN A 56 -2.28 8.11 9.15
C ASN A 56 -3.49 7.75 8.25
N PHE A 57 -3.24 7.53 6.95
CA PHE A 57 -4.31 7.20 6.01
C PHE A 57 -3.81 6.42 4.79
N TYR A 58 -4.72 5.66 4.18
CA TYR A 58 -4.46 4.76 3.06
C TYR A 58 -4.00 5.48 1.80
N TYR A 59 -3.06 4.84 1.09
CA TYR A 59 -2.59 5.28 -0.23
C TYR A 59 -2.13 6.75 -0.26
N GLY A 60 -1.37 7.17 0.77
CA GLY A 60 -0.95 8.56 0.96
C GLY A 60 0.16 9.06 0.03
N HIS A 61 0.82 8.18 -0.71
CA HIS A 61 1.85 8.61 -1.66
C HIS A 61 1.20 9.32 -2.85
N LYS A 62 1.68 10.55 -3.17
CA LYS A 62 1.07 11.41 -4.20
C LYS A 62 0.95 10.76 -5.59
N GLN A 63 1.87 9.86 -5.93
CA GLN A 63 1.87 9.14 -7.21
C GLN A 63 1.06 7.83 -7.16
N ASN A 64 0.53 7.43 -6.01
CA ASN A 64 -0.36 6.28 -5.97
C ASN A 64 -1.66 6.62 -6.69
N ARG A 65 -2.11 5.72 -7.55
CA ARG A 65 -3.26 5.95 -8.42
C ARG A 65 -4.59 5.49 -7.81
N PHE A 66 -4.58 4.96 -6.58
CA PHE A 66 -5.76 4.37 -5.97
C PHE A 66 -6.96 5.32 -5.95
N TRP A 67 -6.80 6.52 -5.38
CA TRP A 67 -7.92 7.46 -5.23
C TRP A 67 -8.43 8.00 -6.57
N LYS A 68 -7.53 8.28 -7.52
CA LYS A 68 -7.91 8.70 -8.88
C LYS A 68 -8.63 7.60 -9.65
N LEU A 69 -8.15 6.35 -9.49
CA LEU A 69 -8.76 5.18 -10.11
C LEU A 69 -10.14 4.93 -9.54
N LEU A 70 -10.26 4.93 -8.21
CA LEU A 70 -11.54 4.67 -7.54
C LEU A 70 -12.59 5.73 -7.90
N ALA A 71 -12.22 7.01 -7.91
CA ALA A 71 -13.09 8.11 -8.36
C ALA A 71 -13.61 7.88 -9.79
N LYS A 72 -12.75 7.45 -10.72
CA LYS A 72 -13.17 7.11 -12.09
C LYS A 72 -14.13 5.92 -12.15
N LEU A 73 -13.96 4.93 -11.28
CA LEU A 73 -14.85 3.77 -11.20
C LEU A 73 -16.22 4.15 -10.61
N CYS A 74 -16.21 5.04 -9.63
CA CYS A 74 -17.41 5.54 -8.94
C CYS A 74 -18.10 6.71 -9.68
N GLU A 75 -17.51 7.19 -10.80
CA GLU A 75 -17.99 8.35 -11.56
C GLU A 75 -18.10 9.63 -10.71
N GLU A 76 -17.14 9.81 -9.81
CA GLU A 76 -17.04 10.96 -8.91
C GLU A 76 -15.76 11.77 -9.13
N GLU A 77 -15.72 12.97 -8.56
CA GLU A 77 -14.49 13.76 -8.47
C GLU A 77 -13.47 13.08 -7.55
N THR A 78 -12.19 13.27 -7.85
CA THR A 78 -11.11 12.69 -7.03
C THR A 78 -11.11 13.29 -5.64
N PRO A 79 -11.34 12.51 -4.57
CA PRO A 79 -11.41 13.03 -3.20
C PRO A 79 -10.03 13.53 -2.74
N GLN A 80 -10.01 14.64 -2.03
CA GLN A 80 -8.78 15.29 -1.58
C GLN A 80 -8.54 15.10 -0.07
N THR A 81 -9.58 15.17 0.73
CA THR A 81 -9.50 15.05 2.20
C THR A 81 -9.76 13.62 2.67
N VAL A 82 -9.36 13.32 3.90
CA VAL A 82 -9.65 12.02 4.55
C VAL A 82 -11.16 11.78 4.64
N GLU A 83 -11.90 12.82 4.97
CA GLU A 83 -13.37 12.79 5.07
C GLU A 83 -14.02 12.49 3.72
N GLU A 84 -13.58 13.14 2.65
CA GLU A 84 -14.08 12.88 1.29
C GLU A 84 -13.76 11.45 0.83
N LYS A 85 -12.55 10.97 1.10
CA LYS A 85 -12.11 9.60 0.79
C LYS A 85 -12.95 8.56 1.53
N THR A 86 -13.12 8.75 2.83
CA THR A 86 -13.95 7.88 3.67
C THR A 86 -15.40 7.89 3.20
N ALA A 87 -15.97 9.06 2.95
CA ALA A 87 -17.35 9.19 2.48
C ALA A 87 -17.58 8.51 1.13
N MET A 88 -16.63 8.63 0.18
CA MET A 88 -16.72 7.95 -1.12
C MET A 88 -16.70 6.43 -0.96
N LEU A 89 -15.80 5.88 -0.16
CA LEU A 89 -15.74 4.43 0.10
C LEU A 89 -17.07 3.91 0.65
N LEU A 90 -17.57 4.52 1.70
CA LEU A 90 -18.79 4.07 2.38
C LEU A 90 -20.03 4.23 1.50
N ARG A 91 -20.12 5.30 0.70
CA ARG A 91 -21.20 5.54 -0.25
C ARG A 91 -21.29 4.49 -1.35
N HIS A 92 -20.13 3.92 -1.71
CA HIS A 92 -20.00 2.86 -2.72
C HIS A 92 -19.82 1.46 -2.11
N HIS A 93 -20.16 1.27 -0.84
CA HIS A 93 -20.13 -0.01 -0.14
C HIS A 93 -18.76 -0.71 -0.15
N ILE A 94 -17.68 0.09 -0.12
CA ILE A 94 -16.30 -0.38 -0.19
C ILE A 94 -15.66 -0.30 1.19
N ALA A 95 -15.18 -1.44 1.68
CA ALA A 95 -14.28 -1.52 2.82
C ALA A 95 -12.82 -1.56 2.33
N ILE A 96 -11.91 -0.95 3.09
CA ILE A 96 -10.47 -1.06 2.84
C ILE A 96 -9.70 -1.37 4.12
N TRP A 97 -8.64 -2.15 3.97
CA TRP A 97 -7.61 -2.41 4.97
C TRP A 97 -6.31 -2.88 4.31
N ASP A 98 -5.40 -3.41 5.11
CA ASP A 98 -4.17 -4.06 4.67
C ASP A 98 -4.07 -5.47 5.25
N VAL A 99 -3.31 -6.35 4.61
CA VAL A 99 -3.13 -7.74 5.05
C VAL A 99 -2.28 -7.84 6.31
N ILE A 100 -1.31 -6.93 6.48
CA ILE A 100 -0.29 -6.98 7.54
C ILE A 100 -0.64 -6.04 8.69
N GLN A 101 -0.74 -6.58 9.91
CA GLN A 101 -0.81 -5.80 11.13
C GLN A 101 0.58 -5.35 11.58
N SER A 102 1.57 -6.24 11.56
CA SER A 102 2.95 -5.89 11.84
C SER A 102 3.92 -6.80 11.11
N CYS A 103 5.11 -6.31 10.83
CA CYS A 103 6.20 -7.07 10.23
C CYS A 103 7.54 -6.39 10.43
N ASP A 104 8.62 -7.10 10.09
CA ASP A 104 9.94 -6.52 9.90
C ASP A 104 10.19 -6.30 8.42
N ILE A 105 10.65 -5.10 8.06
CA ILE A 105 10.91 -4.68 6.68
C ILE A 105 12.19 -3.86 6.58
N LYS A 106 12.87 -3.88 5.44
CA LYS A 106 14.00 -2.98 5.12
C LYS A 106 13.51 -1.85 4.22
N GLY A 107 13.44 -0.63 4.76
CA GLY A 107 12.95 0.54 4.01
C GLY A 107 11.56 0.32 3.46
N SER A 108 11.38 0.42 2.13
CA SER A 108 10.10 0.21 1.44
C SER A 108 10.10 -1.05 0.56
N SER A 109 11.02 -2.00 0.81
CA SER A 109 11.18 -3.19 -0.02
C SER A 109 10.23 -4.30 0.40
N ASP A 110 9.15 -4.49 -0.34
CA ASP A 110 8.18 -5.57 -0.13
C ASP A 110 8.82 -6.97 -0.11
N SER A 111 9.92 -7.17 -0.83
CA SER A 111 10.65 -8.44 -0.86
C SER A 111 11.38 -8.75 0.44
N SER A 112 11.62 -7.75 1.29
CA SER A 112 12.28 -7.89 2.59
C SER A 112 11.34 -8.21 3.74
N ILE A 113 10.03 -8.20 3.51
CA ILE A 113 9.01 -8.44 4.53
C ILE A 113 9.17 -9.82 5.16
N LYS A 114 9.29 -9.85 6.49
CA LYS A 114 9.36 -11.08 7.31
C LYS A 114 8.67 -10.88 8.66
N ASN A 115 8.51 -11.96 9.43
CA ASN A 115 7.90 -11.95 10.76
C ASN A 115 6.51 -11.29 10.76
N VAL A 116 5.68 -11.69 9.79
CA VAL A 116 4.36 -11.10 9.54
C VAL A 116 3.38 -11.55 10.63
N THR A 117 2.71 -10.57 11.24
CA THR A 117 1.46 -10.76 11.97
C THR A 117 0.34 -10.21 11.07
N PRO A 118 -0.63 -11.03 10.65
CA PRO A 118 -1.74 -10.54 9.83
C PRO A 118 -2.72 -9.70 10.63
N THR A 119 -3.47 -8.83 9.94
CA THR A 119 -4.62 -8.12 10.52
C THR A 119 -5.76 -9.10 10.85
N ASP A 120 -6.59 -8.77 11.82
CA ASP A 120 -7.76 -9.58 12.14
C ASP A 120 -8.96 -9.17 11.27
N LEU A 121 -9.10 -9.81 10.10
CA LEU A 121 -10.18 -9.53 9.17
C LEU A 121 -11.58 -9.85 9.71
N LYS A 122 -11.72 -10.61 10.81
CA LYS A 122 -13.01 -10.85 11.46
C LYS A 122 -13.65 -9.54 11.91
N GLN A 123 -12.85 -8.55 12.27
CA GLN A 123 -13.33 -7.20 12.59
C GLN A 123 -14.24 -6.63 11.48
N ILE A 124 -14.00 -6.95 10.23
CA ILE A 124 -14.83 -6.54 9.10
C ILE A 124 -15.86 -7.61 8.74
N LEU A 125 -15.42 -8.85 8.57
CA LEU A 125 -16.23 -9.92 8.03
C LEU A 125 -17.42 -10.32 8.94
N ASP A 126 -17.30 -10.10 10.25
CA ASP A 126 -18.38 -10.37 11.21
C ASP A 126 -19.38 -9.20 11.33
N HIS A 127 -19.04 -8.02 10.81
CA HIS A 127 -19.87 -6.80 10.93
C HIS A 127 -20.59 -6.39 9.64
N CYS A 128 -20.12 -6.88 8.49
CA CYS A 128 -20.73 -6.55 7.20
C CYS A 128 -20.68 -7.73 6.23
N GLN A 129 -21.54 -7.69 5.22
CA GLN A 129 -21.69 -8.81 4.27
C GLN A 129 -20.76 -8.64 3.07
N ILE A 130 -19.47 -8.79 3.31
CA ILE A 130 -18.48 -8.76 2.23
C ILE A 130 -18.74 -9.92 1.26
N ARG A 131 -19.09 -9.60 0.02
CA ARG A 131 -19.35 -10.57 -1.06
C ARG A 131 -18.05 -11.04 -1.70
N GLN A 132 -17.09 -10.13 -1.89
CA GLN A 132 -15.81 -10.42 -2.53
C GLN A 132 -14.67 -9.64 -1.86
N ILE A 133 -13.52 -10.33 -1.71
CA ILE A 133 -12.27 -9.73 -1.25
C ILE A 133 -11.34 -9.54 -2.45
N TYR A 134 -10.73 -8.37 -2.56
CA TYR A 134 -9.78 -8.00 -3.61
C TYR A 134 -8.43 -7.64 -3.01
N ALA A 135 -7.36 -8.07 -3.67
CA ALA A 135 -6.00 -7.63 -3.34
C ALA A 135 -5.53 -6.55 -4.33
N ASN A 136 -5.09 -5.43 -3.81
CA ASN A 136 -4.42 -4.39 -4.60
C ASN A 136 -2.95 -4.79 -4.83
N GLY A 137 -2.73 -5.59 -5.85
CA GLY A 137 -1.42 -6.07 -6.29
C GLY A 137 -1.11 -7.51 -5.87
N ASN A 138 -0.13 -8.09 -6.56
CA ASN A 138 0.28 -9.49 -6.38
C ASN A 138 0.84 -9.78 -4.99
N LYS A 139 1.55 -8.82 -4.38
CA LYS A 139 2.14 -9.01 -3.04
C LYS A 139 1.05 -9.14 -1.97
N ALA A 140 0.06 -8.27 -1.99
CA ALA A 140 -1.10 -8.36 -1.11
C ALA A 140 -1.83 -9.69 -1.29
N GLY A 141 -2.04 -10.12 -2.53
CA GLY A 141 -2.67 -11.40 -2.84
C GLY A 141 -1.90 -12.60 -2.32
N ALA A 142 -0.58 -12.62 -2.50
CA ALA A 142 0.28 -13.70 -2.01
C ALA A 142 0.30 -13.79 -0.48
N LEU A 143 0.37 -12.66 0.21
CA LEU A 143 0.34 -12.58 1.67
C LEU A 143 -1.04 -12.98 2.23
N TYR A 144 -2.13 -12.55 1.58
CA TYR A 144 -3.47 -12.98 1.94
C TYR A 144 -3.62 -14.50 1.87
N LYS A 145 -3.23 -15.10 0.75
CA LYS A 145 -3.29 -16.56 0.56
C LYS A 145 -2.50 -17.32 1.62
N LYS A 146 -1.36 -16.77 2.03
CA LYS A 146 -0.50 -17.39 3.03
C LYS A 146 -1.02 -17.25 4.45
N TYR A 147 -1.52 -16.08 4.84
CA TYR A 147 -1.80 -15.76 6.24
C TYR A 147 -3.27 -15.57 6.58
N GLN A 148 -4.09 -15.14 5.61
CA GLN A 148 -5.50 -14.80 5.84
C GLN A 148 -6.47 -15.87 5.32
N GLN A 149 -6.20 -16.42 4.14
CA GLN A 149 -7.10 -17.41 3.53
C GLN A 149 -7.33 -18.64 4.42
N PRO A 150 -6.34 -19.20 5.12
CA PRO A 150 -6.57 -20.30 6.05
C PRO A 150 -7.47 -19.95 7.25
N LEU A 151 -7.54 -18.63 7.60
CA LEU A 151 -8.34 -18.14 8.72
C LEU A 151 -9.76 -17.73 8.31
N THR A 152 -9.91 -17.20 7.09
CA THR A 152 -11.18 -16.68 6.57
C THR A 152 -11.95 -17.70 5.74
N GLU A 153 -11.25 -18.71 5.23
CA GLU A 153 -11.77 -19.70 4.28
C GLU A 153 -12.40 -19.06 3.02
N ARG A 154 -11.90 -17.88 2.64
CA ARG A 154 -12.41 -17.10 1.51
C ARG A 154 -11.34 -16.86 0.47
N ASP A 155 -11.75 -16.95 -0.80
CA ASP A 155 -10.88 -16.64 -1.93
C ASP A 155 -10.71 -15.13 -2.11
N ILE A 156 -9.60 -14.76 -2.75
CA ILE A 156 -9.28 -13.38 -3.09
C ILE A 156 -9.06 -13.24 -4.59
N LEU A 157 -9.56 -12.15 -5.18
CA LEU A 157 -9.24 -11.75 -6.54
C LEU A 157 -8.10 -10.72 -6.51
N VAL A 158 -7.06 -10.97 -7.30
CA VAL A 158 -5.89 -10.08 -7.36
C VAL A 158 -6.08 -9.09 -8.50
N LEU A 159 -6.02 -7.81 -8.15
CA LEU A 159 -6.09 -6.68 -9.09
C LEU A 159 -4.68 -6.12 -9.34
N PRO A 160 -4.40 -5.55 -10.52
CA PRO A 160 -3.12 -4.88 -10.76
C PRO A 160 -2.89 -3.76 -9.74
N SER A 161 -1.67 -3.67 -9.21
CA SER A 161 -1.31 -2.69 -8.19
C SER A 161 -1.44 -1.25 -8.67
N THR A 162 -2.03 -0.40 -7.83
CA THR A 162 -2.10 1.06 -8.03
C THR A 162 -0.81 1.79 -7.65
N SER A 163 0.16 1.09 -7.06
CA SER A 163 1.45 1.65 -6.65
C SER A 163 2.21 2.26 -7.83
N PRO A 164 2.92 3.39 -7.63
CA PRO A 164 3.81 3.95 -8.64
C PRO A 164 4.92 2.98 -9.08
N ALA A 165 5.27 2.00 -8.24
CA ALA A 165 6.21 0.93 -8.60
C ALA A 165 5.71 0.05 -9.77
N ASN A 166 4.40 -0.02 -10.00
CA ASN A 166 3.78 -0.67 -11.16
C ASN A 166 3.73 0.29 -12.37
N ALA A 167 4.88 0.75 -12.83
CA ALA A 167 5.00 1.79 -13.85
C ALA A 167 4.52 1.34 -15.26
N ALA A 168 4.45 0.03 -15.51
CA ALA A 168 3.99 -0.52 -16.80
C ALA A 168 2.48 -0.31 -17.06
N TYR A 169 1.72 0.08 -16.02
CA TYR A 169 0.28 0.27 -16.11
C TYR A 169 -0.08 1.75 -15.99
N SER A 170 -0.66 2.33 -17.05
CA SER A 170 -1.25 3.67 -16.98
C SER A 170 -2.52 3.67 -16.13
N LEU A 171 -2.99 4.86 -15.74
CA LEU A 171 -4.25 5.00 -15.01
C LEU A 171 -5.44 4.44 -15.82
N GLU A 172 -5.45 4.67 -17.13
CA GLU A 172 -6.49 4.20 -18.04
C GLU A 172 -6.53 2.67 -18.10
N LYS A 173 -5.35 2.03 -18.21
CA LYS A 173 -5.23 0.57 -18.23
C LYS A 173 -5.65 -0.04 -16.89
N LEU A 174 -5.23 0.55 -15.77
CA LEU A 174 -5.68 0.13 -14.44
C LEU A 174 -7.19 0.25 -14.29
N THR A 175 -7.76 1.39 -14.70
CA THR A 175 -9.21 1.63 -14.62
C THR A 175 -9.99 0.58 -15.41
N ALA A 176 -9.55 0.25 -16.62
CA ALA A 176 -10.20 -0.78 -17.44
C ALA A 176 -10.17 -2.17 -16.80
N LEU A 177 -9.01 -2.57 -16.26
CA LEU A 177 -8.83 -3.89 -15.64
C LEU A 177 -9.60 -4.00 -14.30
N TRP A 178 -9.60 -2.96 -13.49
CA TRP A 178 -10.36 -2.93 -12.24
C TRP A 178 -11.87 -2.94 -12.51
N ARG A 179 -12.34 -2.15 -13.49
CA ARG A 179 -13.76 -2.12 -13.90
C ARG A 179 -14.27 -3.48 -14.36
N ALA A 180 -13.42 -4.24 -15.06
CA ALA A 180 -13.79 -5.59 -15.52
C ALA A 180 -13.92 -6.61 -14.38
N ALA A 181 -13.25 -6.38 -13.23
CA ALA A 181 -13.20 -7.31 -12.10
C ALA A 181 -14.16 -6.93 -10.95
N LEU A 182 -14.46 -5.65 -10.79
CA LEU A 182 -15.35 -5.16 -9.73
C LEU A 182 -16.83 -5.26 -10.16
N PRO A 183 -17.76 -5.34 -9.21
CA PRO A 183 -19.17 -5.28 -9.52
C PRO A 183 -19.55 -3.93 -10.18
N SER A 184 -20.53 -3.92 -11.04
CA SER A 184 -21.06 -2.72 -11.69
C SER A 184 -22.56 -2.61 -11.42
N PRO A 185 -23.07 -1.44 -11.00
CA PRO A 185 -22.34 -0.21 -10.61
C PRO A 185 -21.60 -0.36 -9.27
N LEU A 186 -20.56 0.45 -9.09
CA LEU A 186 -19.93 0.67 -7.80
C LEU A 186 -20.64 1.81 -7.07
#